data_ba7b8d38d6eab3e45e306d6451d9cf1c
#
_entry.id   ba7b8d38d6eab3e45e306d6451d9cf1c
#
_cell.length_a   1.000
_cell.length_b   1.000
_cell.length_c   1.000
_cell.angle_alpha   90.00
_cell.angle_beta   90.00
_cell.angle_gamma   90.00
#
_symmetry.space_group_name_H-M   'P 1'
#
loop_
_entity.id
_entity.type
_entity.pdbx_description
1 polymer ?
#
loop_
_entity_poly.entity_id
_entity_poly.type
_entity_poly.pdbx_seq_one_letter_code
_entity_poly.pdbx_strand_id
1 'polypeptide(L)'
;MNSVELFSIALGLEAPWEIEHINFDKTTKKLDIHLGFQRGHKFKMGDGLLYSSHDRVTRKWRHLNFFEHECFLHAKVPRVKQSDGKIQTQEVPWARSGSGFTLLFEAFSMLLIESEMPVKKVANVLKVYPNRLWNVFKYWVSKAHKEDVVQQMKSIGFDETSIKKGHNYVTTMVDLKERRVLFVTPGKGADCIAKSKEYLVKKKVEVDAIKQVCIDMSPSFISGCINELPNAAITFDKFHVMKEVNKAMDELRKLERVGNESLKRHKYTFLKNKLTPKIDKERDLLLEYYPKLAEGYKLKLMFADFWDLKDKQEAEGYLAFWCDLAQESKIQPFIKASNTIKSHWSGIINYIESNINNGILEGLNSKIQLAKKRARGYRNIDNFINMIYFTCGKLKFDYPLYST
;
A
#
# COMPACT_ATOMS: atom_id res chain seq x y z
N MET A 1 39.77 -28.95 -4.09
CA MET A 1 38.88 -28.17 -3.25
C MET A 1 38.12 -29.14 -2.35
N ASN A 2 38.30 -29.01 -1.05
CA ASN A 2 37.57 -29.83 -0.07
C ASN A 2 36.19 -29.21 0.26
N SER A 3 35.34 -29.91 1.02
CA SER A 3 33.99 -29.44 1.36
C SER A 3 34.01 -28.15 2.18
N VAL A 4 34.98 -27.93 3.05
CA VAL A 4 35.12 -26.73 3.87
C VAL A 4 35.47 -25.52 2.97
N GLU A 5 36.40 -25.68 2.06
CA GLU A 5 36.79 -24.63 1.07
C GLU A 5 35.57 -24.26 0.21
N LEU A 6 34.83 -25.26 -0.31
CA LEU A 6 33.64 -25.03 -1.12
C LEU A 6 32.59 -24.20 -0.38
N PHE A 7 32.27 -24.58 0.84
CA PHE A 7 31.25 -23.87 1.62
C PHE A 7 31.74 -22.51 2.14
N SER A 8 33.04 -22.34 2.41
CA SER A 8 33.60 -21.04 2.79
C SER A 8 33.45 -20.02 1.66
N ILE A 9 33.78 -20.44 0.42
CA ILE A 9 33.58 -19.61 -0.77
C ILE A 9 32.09 -19.34 -1.02
N ALA A 10 31.23 -20.38 -0.98
CA ALA A 10 29.80 -20.25 -1.23
C ALA A 10 29.07 -19.37 -0.21
N LEU A 11 29.55 -19.31 1.04
CA LEU A 11 29.02 -18.46 2.09
C LEU A 11 29.65 -17.05 2.10
N GLY A 12 30.65 -16.81 1.26
CA GLY A 12 31.41 -15.55 1.27
C GLY A 12 32.09 -15.26 2.62
N LEU A 13 32.59 -16.30 3.28
CA LEU A 13 33.24 -16.12 4.58
C LEU A 13 34.62 -15.52 4.43
N GLU A 14 34.82 -14.42 5.17
CA GLU A 14 36.10 -13.72 5.27
C GLU A 14 36.66 -13.82 6.69
N ALA A 15 37.96 -13.66 6.83
CA ALA A 15 38.61 -13.60 8.13
C ALA A 15 37.93 -12.54 9.03
N PRO A 16 37.73 -12.81 10.30
CA PRO A 16 38.29 -13.93 11.09
C PRO A 16 37.44 -15.21 11.08
N TRP A 17 36.31 -15.24 10.33
CA TRP A 17 35.36 -16.33 10.38
C TRP A 17 35.82 -17.51 9.53
N GLU A 18 35.63 -18.73 10.05
CA GLU A 18 36.02 -19.98 9.40
C GLU A 18 35.03 -21.08 9.71
N ILE A 19 34.99 -22.13 8.88
CA ILE A 19 34.16 -23.32 9.12
C ILE A 19 34.97 -24.27 10.00
N GLU A 20 34.46 -24.57 11.19
CA GLU A 20 35.04 -25.55 12.11
C GLU A 20 34.74 -26.99 11.66
N HIS A 21 33.46 -27.27 11.34
CA HIS A 21 33.03 -28.55 10.81
C HIS A 21 31.65 -28.46 10.14
N ILE A 22 31.35 -29.49 9.34
CA ILE A 22 30.09 -29.62 8.60
C ILE A 22 29.48 -30.98 8.97
N ASN A 23 28.22 -30.95 9.37
CA ASN A 23 27.43 -32.15 9.63
C ASN A 23 26.29 -32.24 8.60
N PHE A 24 26.28 -33.34 7.84
CA PHE A 24 25.33 -33.62 6.80
C PHE A 24 24.51 -34.85 7.14
N ASP A 25 23.28 -34.70 7.59
CA ASP A 25 22.37 -35.74 7.95
C ASP A 25 21.38 -36.06 6.80
N LYS A 26 21.63 -37.18 6.13
CA LYS A 26 20.81 -37.65 5.02
C LYS A 26 19.41 -38.09 5.47
N THR A 27 19.25 -38.57 6.72
CA THR A 27 18.00 -39.14 7.25
C THR A 27 17.03 -37.99 7.56
N THR A 28 17.48 -36.96 8.28
CA THR A 28 16.67 -35.81 8.64
C THR A 28 16.69 -34.70 7.58
N LYS A 29 17.45 -34.90 6.50
CA LYS A 29 17.65 -33.89 5.42
C LYS A 29 18.09 -32.56 5.96
N LYS A 30 19.14 -32.57 6.79
CA LYS A 30 19.73 -31.35 7.38
C LYS A 30 21.19 -31.20 7.05
N LEU A 31 21.60 -29.97 6.85
CA LEU A 31 22.98 -29.54 6.73
C LEU A 31 23.23 -28.51 7.84
N ASP A 32 24.06 -28.88 8.81
CA ASP A 32 24.48 -28.00 9.89
C ASP A 32 25.96 -27.61 9.66
N ILE A 33 26.23 -26.32 9.44
CA ILE A 33 27.56 -25.76 9.23
C ILE A 33 27.94 -25.01 10.50
N HIS A 34 29.04 -25.42 11.13
CA HIS A 34 29.54 -24.84 12.36
C HIS A 34 30.68 -23.87 12.06
N LEU A 35 30.49 -22.62 12.47
CA LEU A 35 31.36 -21.49 12.24
C LEU A 35 32.06 -21.09 13.52
N GLY A 36 33.35 -20.86 13.42
CA GLY A 36 34.19 -20.30 14.43
C GLY A 36 34.94 -19.05 13.96
N PHE A 37 35.86 -18.60 14.74
CA PHE A 37 36.75 -17.51 14.37
C PHE A 37 38.17 -17.79 14.86
N GLN A 38 39.17 -17.26 14.16
CA GLN A 38 40.56 -17.45 14.43
C GLN A 38 40.96 -17.12 15.87
N ARG A 39 41.68 -18.00 16.52
CA ARG A 39 42.13 -17.84 17.90
C ARG A 39 43.02 -16.59 18.04
N GLY A 40 42.74 -15.77 19.05
CA GLY A 40 43.52 -14.53 19.31
C GLY A 40 43.06 -13.32 18.52
N HIS A 41 42.06 -13.48 17.63
CA HIS A 41 41.49 -12.33 16.89
C HIS A 41 40.87 -11.30 17.83
N LYS A 42 41.14 -10.01 17.57
CA LYS A 42 40.57 -8.87 18.27
C LYS A 42 39.47 -8.22 17.39
N PHE A 43 38.33 -7.97 17.98
CA PHE A 43 37.20 -7.39 17.29
C PHE A 43 37.14 -5.87 17.45
N LYS A 44 36.97 -5.16 16.33
CA LYS A 44 36.76 -3.71 16.34
C LYS A 44 35.30 -3.40 16.75
N MET A 45 35.16 -2.54 17.75
CA MET A 45 33.83 -2.14 18.24
C MET A 45 33.48 -0.74 17.76
N GLY A 46 32.25 -0.26 18.11
CA GLY A 46 31.75 1.04 17.66
C GLY A 46 32.55 2.26 18.14
N ASP A 47 33.36 2.12 19.19
CA ASP A 47 34.33 3.11 19.66
C ASP A 47 35.63 3.15 18.86
N GLY A 48 35.75 2.27 17.87
CA GLY A 48 36.94 2.16 17.00
C GLY A 48 38.06 1.34 17.60
N LEU A 49 37.99 0.89 18.87
CA LEU A 49 39.02 0.14 19.57
C LEU A 49 38.93 -1.37 19.29
N LEU A 50 40.05 -2.08 19.48
CA LEU A 50 40.16 -3.51 19.31
C LEU A 50 40.14 -4.24 20.65
N TYR A 51 39.20 -5.18 20.80
CA TYR A 51 38.97 -5.94 22.02
C TYR A 51 39.08 -7.44 21.80
N SER A 52 39.58 -8.14 22.77
CA SER A 52 39.56 -9.60 22.80
C SER A 52 38.18 -10.12 23.19
N SER A 53 37.83 -11.34 22.75
CA SER A 53 36.63 -12.02 23.19
C SER A 53 36.61 -12.22 24.70
N HIS A 54 35.59 -11.72 25.40
CA HIS A 54 35.38 -11.94 26.81
C HIS A 54 34.80 -13.33 27.07
N ASP A 55 33.66 -13.62 26.38
CA ASP A 55 33.03 -14.92 26.36
C ASP A 55 32.33 -15.15 25.00
N ARG A 56 31.54 -16.24 24.88
CA ARG A 56 30.89 -16.61 23.63
C ARG A 56 29.47 -17.02 23.87
N VAL A 57 28.55 -16.65 22.97
CA VAL A 57 27.14 -17.08 22.97
C VAL A 57 26.85 -17.91 21.72
N THR A 58 26.28 -19.11 21.93
CA THR A 58 25.87 -19.94 20.80
C THR A 58 24.64 -19.38 20.14
N ARG A 59 24.72 -19.22 18.81
CA ARG A 59 23.65 -18.75 17.94
C ARG A 59 23.43 -19.71 16.78
N LYS A 60 22.18 -19.75 16.30
CA LYS A 60 21.79 -20.57 15.14
C LYS A 60 20.94 -19.74 14.20
N TRP A 61 21.23 -19.83 12.89
CA TRP A 61 20.47 -19.16 11.84
C TRP A 61 20.05 -20.17 10.79
N ARG A 62 18.81 -20.04 10.31
CA ARG A 62 18.31 -20.75 9.13
C ARG A 62 18.89 -20.09 7.89
N HIS A 63 19.55 -20.88 7.04
CA HIS A 63 20.07 -20.47 5.74
C HIS A 63 19.19 -21.02 4.62
N LEU A 64 19.46 -20.64 3.37
CA LEU A 64 18.85 -21.27 2.20
C LEU A 64 19.10 -22.77 2.19
N ASN A 65 18.18 -23.53 1.60
CA ASN A 65 18.38 -24.96 1.47
C ASN A 65 19.59 -25.26 0.60
N PHE A 66 20.32 -26.29 0.99
CA PHE A 66 21.28 -26.95 0.12
C PHE A 66 20.57 -28.11 -0.56
N PHE A 67 20.19 -27.92 -1.83
CA PHE A 67 19.26 -28.78 -2.54
C PHE A 67 17.96 -28.99 -1.71
N GLU A 68 17.62 -30.22 -1.37
CA GLU A 68 16.46 -30.53 -0.54
C GLU A 68 16.71 -30.46 0.98
N HIS A 69 17.96 -30.24 1.40
CA HIS A 69 18.38 -30.24 2.81
C HIS A 69 18.22 -28.86 3.43
N GLU A 70 17.57 -28.83 4.59
CA GLU A 70 17.49 -27.59 5.37
C GLU A 70 18.88 -27.23 5.92
N CYS A 71 19.38 -26.05 5.55
CA CYS A 71 20.70 -25.59 5.99
C CYS A 71 20.63 -24.66 7.18
N PHE A 72 21.50 -24.88 8.15
CA PHE A 72 21.63 -24.04 9.35
C PHE A 72 23.09 -23.67 9.57
N LEU A 73 23.31 -22.39 9.90
CA LEU A 73 24.61 -21.91 10.38
C LEU A 73 24.57 -21.85 11.90
N HIS A 74 25.58 -22.41 12.53
CA HIS A 74 25.80 -22.38 13.98
C HIS A 74 27.10 -21.63 14.25
N ALA A 75 27.10 -20.70 15.19
CA ALA A 75 28.34 -20.05 15.60
C ALA A 75 28.38 -19.77 17.11
N LYS A 76 29.59 -19.87 17.67
CA LYS A 76 29.89 -19.36 19.00
C LYS A 76 30.31 -17.91 18.88
N VAL A 77 29.35 -16.99 18.83
CA VAL A 77 29.56 -15.55 18.60
C VAL A 77 30.25 -14.93 19.82
N PRO A 78 31.35 -14.20 19.64
CA PRO A 78 32.04 -13.56 20.74
C PRO A 78 31.22 -12.41 21.33
N ARG A 79 31.32 -12.27 22.64
CA ARG A 79 30.94 -11.07 23.37
C ARG A 79 32.18 -10.35 23.84
N VAL A 80 32.19 -9.04 23.70
CA VAL A 80 33.31 -8.18 23.98
C VAL A 80 32.97 -7.29 25.18
N LYS A 81 33.85 -7.19 26.13
CA LYS A 81 33.76 -6.24 27.23
C LYS A 81 34.53 -4.98 26.87
N GLN A 82 33.83 -3.88 26.69
CA GLN A 82 34.38 -2.57 26.35
C GLN A 82 35.00 -1.90 27.59
N SER A 83 35.76 -0.82 27.36
CA SER A 83 36.42 -0.05 28.40
C SER A 83 35.46 0.55 29.46
N ASP A 84 34.21 0.83 29.06
CA ASP A 84 33.16 1.30 29.95
C ASP A 84 32.50 0.16 30.79
N GLY A 85 33.00 -1.07 30.64
CA GLY A 85 32.47 -2.26 31.31
C GLY A 85 31.29 -2.90 30.60
N LYS A 86 30.77 -2.34 29.55
CA LYS A 86 29.63 -2.84 28.76
C LYS A 86 30.00 -4.11 27.99
N ILE A 87 29.14 -5.12 28.06
CA ILE A 87 29.35 -6.35 27.27
C ILE A 87 28.43 -6.30 26.06
N GLN A 88 29.01 -6.35 24.88
CA GLN A 88 28.30 -6.33 23.60
C GLN A 88 28.62 -7.59 22.77
N THR A 89 27.59 -8.17 22.17
CA THR A 89 27.77 -9.28 21.22
C THR A 89 28.26 -8.74 19.88
N GLN A 90 29.30 -9.38 19.33
CA GLN A 90 29.82 -9.05 18.00
C GLN A 90 28.75 -9.27 16.93
N GLU A 91 28.68 -8.37 15.97
CA GLU A 91 27.88 -8.57 14.79
C GLU A 91 28.53 -9.61 13.86
N VAL A 92 27.70 -10.38 13.18
CA VAL A 92 28.14 -11.40 12.22
C VAL A 92 27.79 -10.95 10.80
N PRO A 93 28.63 -11.22 9.78
CA PRO A 93 28.40 -10.71 8.43
C PRO A 93 27.23 -11.37 7.71
N TRP A 94 26.83 -12.58 8.12
CA TRP A 94 25.77 -13.35 7.44
C TRP A 94 24.36 -13.12 7.99
N ALA A 95 24.19 -12.37 9.07
CA ALA A 95 22.87 -12.16 9.68
C ALA A 95 22.78 -10.81 10.40
N ARG A 96 21.65 -10.14 10.29
CA ARG A 96 21.38 -8.94 11.10
C ARG A 96 21.10 -9.27 12.56
N SER A 97 21.34 -8.32 13.43
CA SER A 97 21.04 -8.45 14.86
C SER A 97 19.56 -8.81 15.10
N GLY A 98 19.31 -9.74 16.02
CA GLY A 98 17.97 -10.19 16.38
C GLY A 98 17.28 -11.12 15.37
N SER A 99 17.89 -11.40 14.21
CA SER A 99 17.36 -12.37 13.25
C SER A 99 17.79 -13.81 13.58
N GLY A 100 16.90 -14.76 13.36
CA GLY A 100 17.22 -16.18 13.30
C GLY A 100 17.36 -16.71 11.87
N PHE A 101 17.53 -15.81 10.89
CA PHE A 101 17.76 -16.12 9.49
C PHE A 101 19.03 -15.43 8.99
N THR A 102 19.67 -16.01 7.98
CA THR A 102 20.76 -15.34 7.28
C THR A 102 20.20 -14.25 6.37
N LEU A 103 21.03 -13.26 6.02
CA LEU A 103 20.65 -12.18 5.11
C LEU A 103 20.20 -12.71 3.74
N LEU A 104 20.88 -13.73 3.20
CA LEU A 104 20.48 -14.38 1.94
C LEU A 104 19.12 -15.07 2.04
N PHE A 105 18.81 -15.71 3.18
CA PHE A 105 17.49 -16.30 3.40
C PHE A 105 16.39 -15.21 3.43
N GLU A 106 16.67 -14.08 4.12
CA GLU A 106 15.74 -12.96 4.17
C GLU A 106 15.54 -12.35 2.78
N ALA A 107 16.64 -12.10 2.03
CA ALA A 107 16.58 -11.58 0.66
C ALA A 107 15.75 -12.47 -0.27
N PHE A 108 15.99 -13.78 -0.25
CA PHE A 108 15.23 -14.72 -1.06
C PHE A 108 13.75 -14.75 -0.68
N SER A 109 13.46 -14.67 0.62
CA SER A 109 12.08 -14.56 1.10
C SER A 109 11.39 -13.30 0.58
N MET A 110 12.09 -12.18 0.55
CA MET A 110 11.56 -10.91 0.01
C MET A 110 11.33 -11.00 -1.49
N LEU A 111 12.25 -11.59 -2.27
CA LEU A 111 12.08 -11.83 -3.72
C LEU A 111 10.83 -12.65 -4.05
N LEU A 112 10.56 -13.70 -3.26
CA LEU A 112 9.34 -14.48 -3.44
C LEU A 112 8.07 -13.66 -3.14
N ILE A 113 8.12 -12.74 -2.18
CA ILE A 113 7.02 -11.84 -1.88
C ILE A 113 6.88 -10.78 -2.99
N GLU A 114 7.97 -10.25 -3.53
CA GLU A 114 7.99 -9.36 -4.70
C GLU A 114 7.37 -10.01 -5.94
N SER A 115 7.59 -11.32 -6.11
CA SER A 115 6.92 -12.14 -7.13
C SER A 115 5.44 -12.41 -6.79
N GLU A 116 4.83 -11.53 -5.99
CA GLU A 116 3.41 -11.51 -5.64
C GLU A 116 2.90 -12.71 -4.85
N MET A 117 3.79 -13.53 -4.27
CA MET A 117 3.39 -14.62 -3.39
C MET A 117 2.98 -14.07 -2.00
N PRO A 118 1.80 -14.47 -1.47
CA PRO A 118 1.44 -14.12 -0.11
C PRO A 118 2.45 -14.64 0.92
N VAL A 119 2.78 -13.83 1.93
CA VAL A 119 3.78 -14.16 2.98
C VAL A 119 3.56 -15.54 3.60
N LYS A 120 2.30 -15.93 3.84
CA LYS A 120 1.97 -17.27 4.35
C LYS A 120 2.34 -18.37 3.37
N LYS A 121 2.16 -18.15 2.06
CA LYS A 121 2.53 -19.13 1.02
C LYS A 121 4.06 -19.27 0.95
N VAL A 122 4.77 -18.16 0.99
CA VAL A 122 6.24 -18.14 1.04
C VAL A 122 6.75 -18.88 2.29
N ALA A 123 6.17 -18.62 3.46
CA ALA A 123 6.52 -19.33 4.70
C ALA A 123 6.35 -20.84 4.58
N ASN A 124 5.26 -21.30 3.94
CA ASN A 124 5.03 -22.73 3.70
C ASN A 124 6.07 -23.33 2.74
N VAL A 125 6.41 -22.62 1.65
CA VAL A 125 7.44 -23.06 0.68
C VAL A 125 8.81 -23.17 1.35
N LEU A 126 9.16 -22.20 2.19
CA LEU A 126 10.43 -22.17 2.91
C LEU A 126 10.44 -23.02 4.20
N LYS A 127 9.31 -23.67 4.54
CA LYS A 127 9.12 -24.50 5.75
C LYS A 127 9.46 -23.74 7.03
N VAL A 128 8.96 -22.50 7.15
CA VAL A 128 9.11 -21.66 8.35
C VAL A 128 7.78 -21.20 8.87
N TYR A 129 7.71 -20.85 10.15
CA TYR A 129 6.47 -20.31 10.73
C TYR A 129 6.14 -18.94 10.13
N PRO A 130 4.89 -18.69 9.69
CA PRO A 130 4.47 -17.44 9.07
C PRO A 130 4.81 -16.18 9.88
N ASN A 131 4.67 -16.24 11.21
CA ASN A 131 4.98 -15.10 12.07
C ASN A 131 6.47 -14.69 12.02
N ARG A 132 7.38 -15.66 11.88
CA ARG A 132 8.81 -15.38 11.73
C ARG A 132 9.09 -14.66 10.41
N LEU A 133 8.42 -15.09 9.32
CA LEU A 133 8.57 -14.43 8.02
C LEU A 133 7.92 -13.04 8.00
N TRP A 134 6.80 -12.85 8.70
CA TRP A 134 6.23 -11.52 8.89
C TRP A 134 7.18 -10.57 9.62
N ASN A 135 7.99 -11.05 10.57
CA ASN A 135 9.01 -10.23 11.23
C ASN A 135 10.14 -9.82 10.27
N VAL A 136 10.56 -10.71 9.37
CA VAL A 136 11.51 -10.38 8.29
C VAL A 136 10.91 -9.31 7.37
N PHE A 137 9.71 -9.53 6.88
CA PHE A 137 9.01 -8.61 5.99
C PHE A 137 8.86 -7.21 6.61
N LYS A 138 8.34 -7.14 7.84
CA LYS A 138 8.18 -5.87 8.55
C LYS A 138 9.51 -5.14 8.74
N TYR A 139 10.56 -5.86 9.08
CA TYR A 139 11.88 -5.25 9.27
C TYR A 139 12.35 -4.53 7.99
N TRP A 140 12.35 -5.23 6.86
CA TRP A 140 12.83 -4.66 5.60
C TRP A 140 11.94 -3.54 5.10
N VAL A 141 10.63 -3.68 5.17
CA VAL A 141 9.70 -2.62 4.77
C VAL A 141 9.83 -1.39 5.66
N SER A 142 9.90 -1.58 6.98
CA SER A 142 10.06 -0.46 7.93
C SER A 142 11.41 0.25 7.76
N LYS A 143 12.51 -0.50 7.52
CA LYS A 143 13.82 0.07 7.23
C LYS A 143 13.76 0.92 5.96
N ALA A 144 13.29 0.34 4.85
CA ALA A 144 13.19 1.04 3.58
C ALA A 144 12.28 2.28 3.66
N HIS A 145 11.14 2.21 4.35
CA HIS A 145 10.24 3.36 4.53
C HIS A 145 10.86 4.45 5.43
N LYS A 146 11.63 4.08 6.44
CA LYS A 146 12.34 5.03 7.30
C LYS A 146 13.44 5.78 6.51
N GLU A 147 14.19 5.07 5.68
CA GLU A 147 15.29 5.59 4.87
C GLU A 147 14.82 6.29 3.58
N ASP A 148 13.53 6.10 3.21
CA ASP A 148 12.95 6.72 2.02
C ASP A 148 13.01 8.25 2.08
N VAL A 149 13.54 8.86 1.02
CA VAL A 149 13.62 10.30 0.86
C VAL A 149 12.39 10.78 0.11
N VAL A 150 11.58 11.59 0.79
CA VAL A 150 10.38 12.18 0.21
C VAL A 150 10.75 13.51 -0.45
N GLN A 151 10.47 13.63 -1.74
CA GLN A 151 10.72 14.87 -2.49
C GLN A 151 9.67 15.93 -2.17
N GLN A 152 10.02 17.20 -2.43
CA GLN A 152 9.05 18.29 -2.37
C GLN A 152 7.95 18.07 -3.40
N MET A 153 6.71 18.33 -3.03
CA MET A 153 5.55 18.04 -3.87
C MET A 153 4.50 19.16 -3.80
N LYS A 154 3.73 19.32 -4.87
CA LYS A 154 2.66 20.31 -4.98
C LYS A 154 1.26 19.72 -4.85
N SER A 155 1.12 18.41 -5.01
CA SER A 155 -0.18 17.73 -5.03
C SER A 155 -0.12 16.40 -4.31
N ILE A 156 -1.08 16.16 -3.43
CA ILE A 156 -1.25 14.92 -2.68
C ILE A 156 -2.69 14.44 -2.82
N GLY A 157 -2.90 13.16 -2.53
CA GLY A 157 -4.25 12.59 -2.47
C GLY A 157 -4.45 11.76 -1.22
N PHE A 158 -5.68 11.66 -0.75
CA PHE A 158 -6.09 10.76 0.33
C PHE A 158 -7.19 9.83 -0.14
N ASP A 159 -7.09 8.59 0.27
CA ASP A 159 -8.13 7.58 -0.01
C ASP A 159 -8.25 6.61 1.17
N GLU A 160 -9.42 6.01 1.32
CA GLU A 160 -9.72 5.05 2.38
C GLU A 160 -9.80 3.62 1.83
N THR A 161 -9.21 2.69 2.56
CA THR A 161 -9.35 1.27 2.25
C THR A 161 -9.80 0.48 3.48
N SER A 162 -10.87 -0.30 3.33
CA SER A 162 -11.31 -1.19 4.40
C SER A 162 -10.37 -2.38 4.59
N ILE A 163 -10.04 -2.72 5.82
CA ILE A 163 -9.22 -3.90 6.16
C ILE A 163 -10.06 -5.17 6.09
N LYS A 164 -11.26 -5.14 6.68
CA LYS A 164 -12.24 -6.24 6.75
C LYS A 164 -13.66 -5.67 6.84
N LYS A 165 -14.66 -6.52 6.75
CA LYS A 165 -16.05 -6.12 7.01
C LYS A 165 -16.18 -5.48 8.40
N GLY A 166 -16.94 -4.40 8.51
CA GLY A 166 -17.03 -3.53 9.69
C GLY A 166 -16.13 -2.31 9.56
N HIS A 167 -16.22 -1.37 10.50
CA HIS A 167 -15.63 -0.03 10.43
C HIS A 167 -14.11 0.03 10.65
N ASN A 168 -13.36 -0.94 10.10
CA ASN A 168 -11.90 -0.95 10.16
C ASN A 168 -11.32 -0.46 8.83
N TYR A 169 -10.82 0.76 8.83
CA TYR A 169 -10.24 1.41 7.66
C TYR A 169 -8.78 1.79 7.90
N VAL A 170 -8.04 1.95 6.84
CA VAL A 170 -6.78 2.70 6.78
C VAL A 170 -6.94 3.83 5.80
N THR A 171 -6.36 4.97 6.12
CA THR A 171 -6.21 6.12 5.21
C THR A 171 -4.82 6.07 4.62
N THR A 172 -4.74 6.23 3.31
CA THR A 172 -3.48 6.34 2.56
C THR A 172 -3.27 7.77 2.09
N MET A 173 -2.09 8.33 2.31
CA MET A 173 -1.63 9.56 1.68
C MET A 173 -0.74 9.21 0.49
N VAL A 174 -1.04 9.79 -0.66
CA VAL A 174 -0.43 9.49 -1.96
C VAL A 174 0.26 10.73 -2.52
N ASP A 175 1.49 10.58 -2.99
CA ASP A 175 2.10 11.53 -3.91
C ASP A 175 1.51 11.32 -5.30
N LEU A 176 0.76 12.31 -5.79
CA LEU A 176 0.07 12.20 -7.08
C LEU A 176 1.02 12.33 -8.27
N LYS A 177 2.15 13.03 -8.10
CA LYS A 177 3.19 13.16 -9.14
C LYS A 177 3.96 11.85 -9.30
N GLU A 178 4.50 11.35 -8.19
CA GLU A 178 5.29 10.11 -8.17
C GLU A 178 4.43 8.86 -8.21
N ARG A 179 3.11 8.99 -8.06
CA ARG A 179 2.13 7.88 -8.08
C ARG A 179 2.49 6.79 -7.08
N ARG A 180 2.71 7.18 -5.83
CA ARG A 180 3.10 6.26 -4.76
C ARG A 180 2.45 6.61 -3.43
N VAL A 181 2.25 5.61 -2.59
CA VAL A 181 1.81 5.80 -1.22
C VAL A 181 3.00 6.26 -0.37
N LEU A 182 2.83 7.39 0.33
CA LEU A 182 3.84 7.95 1.23
C LEU A 182 3.59 7.58 2.68
N PHE A 183 2.32 7.62 3.10
CA PHE A 183 1.96 7.38 4.48
C PHE A 183 0.64 6.62 4.59
N VAL A 184 0.54 5.74 5.57
CA VAL A 184 -0.67 4.96 5.86
C VAL A 184 -0.94 5.01 7.35
N THR A 185 -2.17 5.35 7.73
CA THR A 185 -2.58 5.39 9.13
C THR A 185 -3.90 4.67 9.34
N PRO A 186 -4.11 4.00 10.49
CA PRO A 186 -5.41 3.47 10.86
C PRO A 186 -6.44 4.60 11.03
N GLY A 187 -7.68 4.33 10.62
CA GLY A 187 -8.80 5.27 10.76
C GLY A 187 -9.24 5.87 9.44
N LYS A 188 -10.21 6.79 9.53
CA LYS A 188 -10.81 7.55 8.43
C LYS A 188 -11.29 8.94 8.88
N GLY A 189 -10.77 9.44 9.97
CA GLY A 189 -11.14 10.74 10.54
C GLY A 189 -10.22 11.87 10.09
N ALA A 190 -10.55 13.09 10.48
CA ALA A 190 -9.72 14.26 10.26
C ALA A 190 -8.32 14.14 10.89
N ASP A 191 -8.19 13.36 11.96
CA ASP A 191 -6.92 13.03 12.62
C ASP A 191 -5.93 12.32 11.70
N CYS A 192 -6.42 11.61 10.67
CA CYS A 192 -5.55 10.98 9.67
C CYS A 192 -4.79 12.02 8.83
N ILE A 193 -5.41 13.17 8.55
CA ILE A 193 -4.76 14.27 7.83
C ILE A 193 -3.69 14.93 8.70
N ALA A 194 -3.99 15.17 9.98
CA ALA A 194 -3.01 15.72 10.94
C ALA A 194 -1.76 14.82 11.07
N LYS A 195 -1.95 13.50 11.23
CA LYS A 195 -0.85 12.52 11.26
C LYS A 195 -0.03 12.51 9.97
N SER A 196 -0.71 12.70 8.83
CA SER A 196 -0.03 12.77 7.53
C SER A 196 0.83 14.03 7.40
N LYS A 197 0.34 15.17 7.90
CA LYS A 197 1.12 16.41 8.00
C LYS A 197 2.36 16.23 8.89
N GLU A 198 2.20 15.63 10.08
CA GLU A 198 3.33 15.33 10.97
C GLU A 198 4.38 14.46 10.27
N TYR A 199 3.95 13.45 9.50
CA TYR A 199 4.86 12.62 8.72
C TYR A 199 5.64 13.45 7.68
N LEU A 200 4.97 14.32 6.92
CA LEU A 200 5.61 15.19 5.94
C LEU A 200 6.66 16.12 6.59
N VAL A 201 6.32 16.74 7.72
CA VAL A 201 7.25 17.57 8.50
C VAL A 201 8.47 16.77 8.96
N LYS A 202 8.28 15.53 9.47
CA LYS A 202 9.39 14.62 9.83
C LYS A 202 10.29 14.28 8.65
N LYS A 203 9.71 14.20 7.44
CA LYS A 203 10.44 13.97 6.17
C LYS A 203 10.98 15.26 5.55
N LYS A 204 10.89 16.40 6.24
CA LYS A 204 11.38 17.73 5.80
C LYS A 204 10.72 18.22 4.52
N VAL A 205 9.46 17.88 4.31
CA VAL A 205 8.63 18.43 3.22
C VAL A 205 7.99 19.71 3.68
N GLU A 206 8.05 20.75 2.83
CA GLU A 206 7.38 22.02 3.05
C GLU A 206 5.87 21.88 2.79
N VAL A 207 5.11 21.74 3.87
CA VAL A 207 3.67 21.50 3.79
C VAL A 207 2.95 22.66 3.09
N ASP A 208 3.38 23.88 3.29
CA ASP A 208 2.80 25.08 2.68
C ASP A 208 3.05 25.18 1.15
N ALA A 209 3.98 24.38 0.63
CA ALA A 209 4.21 24.26 -0.81
C ALA A 209 3.17 23.35 -1.50
N ILE A 210 2.37 22.61 -0.73
CA ILE A 210 1.29 21.76 -1.27
C ILE A 210 0.14 22.68 -1.67
N LYS A 211 -0.19 22.71 -2.96
CA LYS A 211 -1.21 23.59 -3.54
C LYS A 211 -2.52 22.86 -3.88
N GLN A 212 -2.48 21.55 -3.94
CA GLN A 212 -3.64 20.74 -4.33
C GLN A 212 -3.75 19.49 -3.48
N VAL A 213 -4.95 19.19 -3.03
CA VAL A 213 -5.27 17.95 -2.33
C VAL A 213 -6.49 17.29 -2.96
N CYS A 214 -6.35 16.02 -3.36
CA CYS A 214 -7.43 15.22 -3.92
C CYS A 214 -8.00 14.30 -2.83
N ILE A 215 -9.31 14.40 -2.58
CA ILE A 215 -10.02 13.60 -1.57
C ILE A 215 -11.40 13.17 -2.10
N ASP A 216 -12.05 12.26 -1.39
CA ASP A 216 -13.49 12.06 -1.52
C ASP A 216 -14.29 13.21 -0.88
N MET A 217 -15.61 13.19 -1.01
CA MET A 217 -16.50 14.19 -0.41
C MET A 217 -16.80 13.90 1.09
N SER A 218 -15.93 13.20 1.80
CA SER A 218 -16.10 12.92 3.22
C SER A 218 -15.97 14.19 4.06
N PRO A 219 -16.96 14.54 4.90
CA PRO A 219 -16.88 15.74 5.75
C PRO A 219 -15.65 15.76 6.67
N SER A 220 -15.21 14.59 7.14
CA SER A 220 -14.02 14.48 7.98
C SER A 220 -12.74 14.78 7.22
N PHE A 221 -12.61 14.36 5.95
CA PHE A 221 -11.46 14.70 5.13
C PHE A 221 -11.46 16.17 4.73
N ILE A 222 -12.63 16.72 4.36
CA ILE A 222 -12.78 18.15 4.05
C ILE A 222 -12.34 18.99 5.25
N SER A 223 -12.89 18.72 6.44
CA SER A 223 -12.51 19.45 7.67
C SER A 223 -11.03 19.29 8.00
N GLY A 224 -10.48 18.08 7.88
CA GLY A 224 -9.06 17.83 8.11
C GLY A 224 -8.16 18.60 7.15
N CYS A 225 -8.50 18.63 5.85
CA CYS A 225 -7.73 19.39 4.86
C CYS A 225 -7.80 20.90 5.07
N ILE A 226 -8.97 21.45 5.38
CA ILE A 226 -9.12 22.88 5.68
C ILE A 226 -8.24 23.28 6.88
N ASN A 227 -8.20 22.49 7.93
CA ASN A 227 -7.46 22.78 9.13
C ASN A 227 -5.94 22.57 8.98
N GLU A 228 -5.54 21.49 8.33
CA GLU A 228 -4.13 21.05 8.31
C GLU A 228 -3.37 21.47 7.05
N LEU A 229 -4.09 21.73 5.95
CA LEU A 229 -3.54 22.07 4.63
C LEU A 229 -4.22 23.34 4.07
N PRO A 230 -4.27 24.45 4.79
CA PRO A 230 -5.08 25.63 4.43
C PRO A 230 -4.67 26.26 3.11
N ASN A 231 -3.44 26.07 2.65
CA ASN A 231 -2.90 26.58 1.40
C ASN A 231 -3.20 25.69 0.17
N ALA A 232 -3.82 24.52 0.39
CA ALA A 232 -4.12 23.58 -0.66
C ALA A 232 -5.58 23.66 -1.11
N ALA A 233 -5.80 23.83 -2.41
CA ALA A 233 -7.12 23.74 -3.00
C ALA A 233 -7.61 22.30 -2.95
N ILE A 234 -8.80 22.08 -2.39
CA ILE A 234 -9.45 20.76 -2.34
C ILE A 234 -10.02 20.45 -3.72
N THR A 235 -9.73 19.27 -4.24
CA THR A 235 -10.31 18.72 -5.45
C THR A 235 -10.99 17.40 -5.10
N PHE A 236 -12.24 17.23 -5.54
CA PHE A 236 -12.96 15.97 -5.30
C PHE A 236 -12.71 14.96 -6.41
N ASP A 237 -12.57 13.70 -6.00
CA ASP A 237 -12.41 12.58 -6.92
C ASP A 237 -13.64 12.43 -7.83
N LYS A 238 -13.42 12.55 -9.15
CA LYS A 238 -14.43 12.35 -10.20
C LYS A 238 -15.27 11.08 -9.96
N PHE A 239 -14.62 9.97 -9.58
CA PHE A 239 -15.32 8.71 -9.34
C PHE A 239 -16.34 8.84 -8.21
N HIS A 240 -15.96 9.50 -7.10
CA HIS A 240 -16.84 9.70 -5.95
C HIS A 240 -18.00 10.65 -6.27
N VAL A 241 -17.74 11.71 -7.04
CA VAL A 241 -18.79 12.61 -7.50
C VAL A 241 -19.77 11.89 -8.44
N MET A 242 -19.26 11.17 -9.45
CA MET A 242 -20.10 10.36 -10.35
C MET A 242 -20.89 9.28 -9.62
N LYS A 243 -20.38 8.76 -8.50
CA LYS A 243 -21.09 7.77 -7.68
C LYS A 243 -22.40 8.33 -7.11
N GLU A 244 -22.45 9.62 -6.74
CA GLU A 244 -23.69 10.23 -6.26
C GLU A 244 -24.76 10.32 -7.38
N VAL A 245 -24.36 10.69 -8.59
CA VAL A 245 -25.27 10.71 -9.74
C VAL A 245 -25.74 9.30 -10.14
N ASN A 246 -24.82 8.34 -10.12
CA ASN A 246 -25.16 6.93 -10.37
C ASN A 246 -26.09 6.36 -9.28
N LYS A 247 -25.91 6.79 -8.03
CA LYS A 247 -26.81 6.43 -6.93
C LYS A 247 -28.21 6.99 -7.15
N ALA A 248 -28.31 8.26 -7.57
CA ALA A 248 -29.59 8.88 -7.94
C ALA A 248 -30.31 8.09 -9.05
N MET A 249 -29.59 7.68 -10.09
CA MET A 249 -30.14 6.85 -11.17
C MET A 249 -30.64 5.47 -10.68
N ASP A 250 -29.87 4.79 -9.78
CA ASP A 250 -30.33 3.49 -9.23
C ASP A 250 -31.51 3.64 -8.27
N GLU A 251 -31.56 4.73 -7.51
CA GLU A 251 -32.72 5.03 -6.65
C GLU A 251 -33.97 5.30 -7.49
N LEU A 252 -33.87 6.09 -8.56
CA LEU A 252 -34.95 6.30 -9.51
C LEU A 252 -35.44 4.99 -10.11
N ARG A 253 -34.50 4.14 -10.60
CA ARG A 253 -34.87 2.81 -11.12
C ARG A 253 -35.63 1.97 -10.09
N LYS A 254 -35.23 2.05 -8.80
CA LYS A 254 -35.93 1.31 -7.73
C LYS A 254 -37.30 1.85 -7.46
N LEU A 255 -37.54 3.16 -7.57
CA LEU A 255 -38.85 3.76 -7.45
C LEU A 255 -39.79 3.33 -8.60
N GLU A 256 -39.32 3.43 -9.84
CA GLU A 256 -40.06 3.02 -11.02
C GLU A 256 -40.29 1.50 -11.10
N ARG A 257 -39.47 0.71 -10.37
CA ARG A 257 -39.64 -0.76 -10.28
C ARG A 257 -40.89 -1.14 -9.47
N VAL A 258 -41.39 -0.31 -8.59
CA VAL A 258 -42.60 -0.64 -7.78
C VAL A 258 -43.76 -0.89 -8.72
N GLY A 259 -44.24 -2.14 -8.77
CA GLY A 259 -45.24 -2.59 -9.73
C GLY A 259 -44.70 -3.03 -11.11
N ASN A 260 -43.41 -2.93 -11.36
CA ASN A 260 -42.78 -3.22 -12.66
C ASN A 260 -41.60 -4.18 -12.53
N GLU A 261 -41.86 -5.50 -12.52
CA GLU A 261 -40.81 -6.55 -12.36
C GLU A 261 -39.73 -6.53 -13.49
N SER A 262 -40.10 -5.98 -14.67
CA SER A 262 -39.15 -5.82 -15.80
C SER A 262 -37.88 -5.03 -15.42
N LEU A 263 -37.94 -4.12 -14.45
CA LEU A 263 -36.79 -3.31 -14.04
C LEU A 263 -35.89 -3.98 -12.99
N LYS A 264 -36.25 -5.17 -12.49
CA LYS A 264 -35.55 -5.82 -11.36
C LYS A 264 -34.08 -6.12 -11.61
N ARG A 265 -33.69 -6.53 -12.82
CA ARG A 265 -32.34 -6.98 -13.16
C ARG A 265 -31.53 -5.94 -13.92
N HIS A 266 -32.05 -4.74 -14.16
CA HIS A 266 -31.47 -3.73 -15.05
C HIS A 266 -30.64 -2.65 -14.36
N LYS A 267 -30.11 -2.93 -13.14
CA LYS A 267 -29.23 -1.98 -12.45
C LYS A 267 -28.05 -1.53 -13.33
N TYR A 268 -27.29 -2.47 -13.85
CA TYR A 268 -26.08 -2.18 -14.63
C TYR A 268 -26.37 -1.71 -16.06
N THR A 269 -27.56 -1.91 -16.56
CA THR A 269 -28.04 -1.39 -17.84
C THR A 269 -28.03 0.14 -17.85
N PHE A 270 -28.37 0.78 -16.70
CA PHE A 270 -28.39 2.24 -16.57
C PHE A 270 -27.11 2.83 -15.97
N LEU A 271 -26.26 2.03 -15.31
CA LEU A 271 -25.06 2.52 -14.62
C LEU A 271 -23.78 2.39 -15.45
N LYS A 272 -23.64 1.36 -16.27
CA LYS A 272 -22.43 1.15 -17.08
C LYS A 272 -22.38 2.10 -18.27
N ASN A 273 -21.20 2.64 -18.56
CA ASN A 273 -20.98 3.52 -19.72
C ASN A 273 -20.78 2.73 -21.03
N LYS A 274 -20.32 1.48 -20.96
CA LYS A 274 -20.16 0.59 -22.11
C LYS A 274 -21.03 -0.64 -21.92
N LEU A 275 -21.95 -0.83 -22.86
CA LEU A 275 -22.87 -1.97 -22.88
C LEU A 275 -22.60 -2.80 -24.16
N THR A 276 -23.07 -4.04 -24.17
CA THR A 276 -23.12 -4.82 -25.41
C THR A 276 -24.28 -4.32 -26.28
N PRO A 277 -24.24 -4.48 -27.61
CA PRO A 277 -25.32 -4.02 -28.50
C PRO A 277 -26.70 -4.55 -28.13
N LYS A 278 -26.78 -5.77 -27.57
CA LYS A 278 -28.04 -6.36 -27.10
C LYS A 278 -28.60 -5.59 -25.89
N ILE A 279 -27.72 -5.26 -24.91
CA ILE A 279 -28.14 -4.56 -23.69
C ILE A 279 -28.44 -3.10 -24.01
N ASP A 280 -27.75 -2.48 -24.98
CA ASP A 280 -28.06 -1.14 -25.47
C ASP A 280 -29.48 -1.06 -26.02
N LYS A 281 -29.86 -1.96 -26.91
CA LYS A 281 -31.24 -2.03 -27.46
C LYS A 281 -32.27 -2.25 -26.37
N GLU A 282 -31.97 -3.11 -25.40
CA GLU A 282 -32.85 -3.36 -24.26
C GLU A 282 -33.03 -2.11 -23.39
N ARG A 283 -31.95 -1.35 -23.14
CA ARG A 283 -32.02 -0.06 -22.44
C ARG A 283 -32.90 0.92 -23.18
N ASP A 284 -32.74 1.07 -24.51
CA ASP A 284 -33.49 2.03 -25.30
C ASP A 284 -34.97 1.73 -25.26
N LEU A 285 -35.36 0.47 -25.38
CA LEU A 285 -36.77 0.03 -25.19
C LEU A 285 -37.28 0.38 -23.79
N LEU A 286 -36.51 0.15 -22.73
CA LEU A 286 -36.92 0.50 -21.37
C LEU A 286 -37.07 2.01 -21.19
N LEU A 287 -36.24 2.82 -21.83
CA LEU A 287 -36.35 4.29 -21.78
C LEU A 287 -37.61 4.80 -22.49
N GLU A 288 -38.04 4.13 -23.54
CA GLU A 288 -39.34 4.45 -24.21
C GLU A 288 -40.52 4.15 -23.30
N TYR A 289 -40.49 3.03 -22.57
CA TYR A 289 -41.62 2.64 -21.69
C TYR A 289 -41.65 3.40 -20.36
N TYR A 290 -40.51 3.95 -19.91
CA TYR A 290 -40.39 4.64 -18.62
C TYR A 290 -39.87 6.07 -18.79
N PRO A 291 -40.71 7.07 -19.09
CA PRO A 291 -40.31 8.45 -19.37
C PRO A 291 -39.46 9.09 -18.26
N LYS A 292 -39.79 8.84 -16.99
CA LYS A 292 -38.98 9.34 -15.86
C LYS A 292 -37.58 8.73 -15.81
N LEU A 293 -37.45 7.44 -16.15
CA LEU A 293 -36.11 6.81 -16.30
C LEU A 293 -35.35 7.42 -17.45
N ALA A 294 -36.00 7.74 -18.56
CA ALA A 294 -35.35 8.40 -19.70
C ALA A 294 -34.83 9.77 -19.31
N GLU A 295 -35.63 10.57 -18.57
CA GLU A 295 -35.20 11.86 -18.08
C GLU A 295 -34.01 11.76 -17.11
N GLY A 296 -34.08 10.86 -16.11
CA GLY A 296 -32.95 10.62 -15.19
C GLY A 296 -31.71 10.11 -15.90
N TYR A 297 -31.86 9.27 -16.94
CA TYR A 297 -30.73 8.80 -17.72
C TYR A 297 -30.07 9.91 -18.55
N LYS A 298 -30.85 10.83 -19.11
CA LYS A 298 -30.32 12.04 -19.76
C LYS A 298 -29.56 12.91 -18.79
N LEU A 299 -30.07 13.18 -17.60
CA LEU A 299 -29.37 13.91 -16.55
C LEU A 299 -28.04 13.25 -16.17
N LYS A 300 -28.00 11.90 -16.08
CA LYS A 300 -26.76 11.16 -15.84
C LYS A 300 -25.75 11.35 -16.95
N LEU A 301 -26.16 11.26 -18.21
CA LEU A 301 -25.28 11.43 -19.37
C LEU A 301 -24.71 12.86 -19.42
N MET A 302 -25.57 13.87 -19.30
CA MET A 302 -25.16 15.27 -19.24
C MET A 302 -24.13 15.52 -18.14
N PHE A 303 -24.33 14.95 -16.95
CA PHE A 303 -23.33 15.08 -15.88
C PHE A 303 -21.98 14.40 -16.22
N ALA A 304 -22.01 13.35 -17.02
CA ALA A 304 -20.77 12.72 -17.48
C ALA A 304 -19.99 13.61 -18.46
N ASP A 305 -20.67 14.38 -19.31
CA ASP A 305 -20.10 15.31 -20.28
C ASP A 305 -19.39 16.49 -19.61
N PHE A 306 -19.82 16.90 -18.39
CA PHE A 306 -19.14 17.92 -17.56
C PHE A 306 -17.63 17.69 -17.42
N TRP A 307 -17.21 16.44 -17.28
CA TRP A 307 -15.80 16.09 -17.05
C TRP A 307 -14.89 16.24 -18.27
N ASP A 308 -15.46 16.49 -19.45
CA ASP A 308 -14.72 16.70 -20.69
C ASP A 308 -14.44 18.19 -20.95
N LEU A 309 -15.07 19.09 -20.16
CA LEU A 309 -14.85 20.51 -20.18
C LEU A 309 -13.42 20.87 -19.73
N LYS A 310 -12.87 21.96 -20.27
CA LYS A 310 -11.51 22.40 -19.99
C LYS A 310 -11.44 23.84 -19.46
N ASP A 311 -12.46 24.62 -19.74
CA ASP A 311 -12.59 25.98 -19.27
C ASP A 311 -13.41 26.03 -17.98
N LYS A 312 -12.92 26.76 -16.99
CA LYS A 312 -13.57 26.85 -15.67
C LYS A 312 -14.91 27.55 -15.73
N GLN A 313 -14.99 28.66 -16.47
CA GLN A 313 -16.21 29.47 -16.55
C GLN A 313 -17.30 28.70 -17.30
N GLU A 314 -16.92 27.99 -18.38
CA GLU A 314 -17.83 27.08 -19.08
C GLU A 314 -18.31 25.97 -18.16
N ALA A 315 -17.41 25.37 -17.38
CA ALA A 315 -17.75 24.28 -16.44
C ALA A 315 -18.69 24.77 -15.32
N GLU A 316 -18.46 25.96 -14.77
CA GLU A 316 -19.36 26.58 -13.77
C GLU A 316 -20.76 26.80 -14.35
N GLY A 317 -20.86 27.38 -15.56
CA GLY A 317 -22.14 27.56 -16.25
C GLY A 317 -22.87 26.25 -16.55
N TYR A 318 -22.11 25.26 -17.04
CA TYR A 318 -22.66 23.94 -17.34
C TYR A 318 -23.18 23.24 -16.09
N LEU A 319 -22.41 23.27 -15.00
CA LEU A 319 -22.77 22.64 -13.75
C LEU A 319 -24.00 23.31 -13.10
N ALA A 320 -24.11 24.64 -13.19
CA ALA A 320 -25.28 25.39 -12.76
C ALA A 320 -26.53 24.96 -13.54
N PHE A 321 -26.41 24.96 -14.88
CA PHE A 321 -27.49 24.52 -15.77
C PHE A 321 -27.94 23.08 -15.45
N TRP A 322 -26.99 22.16 -15.26
CA TRP A 322 -27.31 20.78 -14.88
C TRP A 322 -28.06 20.72 -13.54
N CYS A 323 -27.63 21.49 -12.57
CA CYS A 323 -28.28 21.54 -11.25
C CYS A 323 -29.73 22.05 -11.36
N ASP A 324 -29.98 23.04 -12.20
CA ASP A 324 -31.31 23.61 -12.40
C ASP A 324 -32.23 22.60 -13.12
N LEU A 325 -31.75 21.95 -14.18
CA LEU A 325 -32.47 20.85 -14.83
C LEU A 325 -32.81 19.72 -13.84
N ALA A 326 -31.87 19.35 -12.98
CA ALA A 326 -32.11 18.30 -11.96
C ALA A 326 -33.19 18.73 -10.94
N GLN A 327 -33.31 20.00 -10.60
CA GLN A 327 -34.37 20.57 -9.74
C GLN A 327 -35.73 20.58 -10.49
N GLU A 328 -35.74 21.05 -11.73
CA GLU A 328 -36.93 21.17 -12.57
C GLU A 328 -37.52 19.81 -12.91
N SER A 329 -36.75 18.75 -13.01
CA SER A 329 -37.19 17.39 -13.29
C SER A 329 -38.17 16.84 -12.26
N LYS A 330 -38.20 17.40 -11.05
CA LYS A 330 -38.99 16.91 -9.90
C LYS A 330 -38.67 15.46 -9.50
N ILE A 331 -37.56 14.92 -10.00
CA ILE A 331 -37.09 13.57 -9.68
C ILE A 331 -36.29 13.64 -8.37
N GLN A 332 -36.89 13.23 -7.26
CA GLN A 332 -36.33 13.39 -5.91
C GLN A 332 -34.88 12.88 -5.75
N PRO A 333 -34.46 11.72 -6.28
CA PRO A 333 -33.05 11.31 -6.22
C PRO A 333 -32.10 12.28 -6.89
N PHE A 334 -32.47 12.88 -8.04
CA PHE A 334 -31.63 13.85 -8.75
C PHE A 334 -31.60 15.21 -8.08
N ILE A 335 -32.72 15.65 -7.46
CA ILE A 335 -32.75 16.84 -6.61
C ILE A 335 -31.76 16.71 -5.44
N LYS A 336 -31.75 15.54 -4.77
CA LYS A 336 -30.76 15.27 -3.70
C LYS A 336 -29.33 15.29 -4.21
N ALA A 337 -29.07 14.68 -5.38
CA ALA A 337 -27.75 14.70 -6.00
C ALA A 337 -27.31 16.14 -6.33
N SER A 338 -28.20 16.96 -6.91
CA SER A 338 -27.87 18.36 -7.23
C SER A 338 -27.57 19.19 -5.98
N ASN A 339 -28.28 18.98 -4.88
CA ASN A 339 -27.98 19.63 -3.60
C ASN A 339 -26.59 19.21 -3.06
N THR A 340 -26.24 17.93 -3.17
CA THR A 340 -24.89 17.45 -2.81
C THR A 340 -23.83 18.09 -3.70
N ILE A 341 -24.08 18.19 -5.01
CA ILE A 341 -23.16 18.85 -5.97
C ILE A 341 -22.99 20.33 -5.59
N LYS A 342 -24.10 21.06 -5.34
CA LYS A 342 -24.08 22.47 -4.92
C LYS A 342 -23.27 22.69 -3.62
N SER A 343 -23.37 21.77 -2.65
CA SER A 343 -22.62 21.88 -1.38
C SER A 343 -21.11 21.58 -1.53
N HIS A 344 -20.70 20.93 -2.63
CA HIS A 344 -19.30 20.57 -2.91
C HIS A 344 -18.75 21.29 -4.16
N TRP A 345 -19.35 22.41 -4.53
CA TRP A 345 -19.13 23.12 -5.78
C TRP A 345 -17.66 23.41 -6.08
N SER A 346 -16.98 24.10 -5.17
CA SER A 346 -15.60 24.53 -5.37
C SER A 346 -14.65 23.37 -5.65
N GLY A 347 -14.75 22.28 -4.90
CA GLY A 347 -13.90 21.10 -5.08
C GLY A 347 -14.19 20.32 -6.37
N ILE A 348 -15.42 20.39 -6.89
CA ILE A 348 -15.79 19.80 -8.18
C ILE A 348 -15.21 20.65 -9.33
N ILE A 349 -15.34 21.97 -9.25
CA ILE A 349 -14.81 22.91 -10.26
C ILE A 349 -13.27 22.89 -10.25
N ASN A 350 -12.63 22.79 -9.09
CA ASN A 350 -11.17 22.71 -8.99
C ASN A 350 -10.58 21.52 -9.75
N TYR A 351 -11.38 20.46 -10.01
CA TYR A 351 -10.94 19.35 -10.86
C TYR A 351 -10.60 19.81 -12.29
N ILE A 352 -11.38 20.72 -12.85
CA ILE A 352 -11.18 21.21 -14.23
C ILE A 352 -9.86 21.98 -14.35
N GLU A 353 -9.50 22.77 -13.32
CA GLU A 353 -8.24 23.53 -13.29
C GLU A 353 -7.03 22.64 -12.96
N SER A 354 -7.20 21.71 -12.01
CA SER A 354 -6.08 20.92 -11.48
C SER A 354 -5.56 19.88 -12.46
N ASN A 355 -6.39 19.37 -13.36
CA ASN A 355 -6.11 18.20 -14.21
C ASN A 355 -5.56 16.97 -13.42
N ILE A 356 -5.87 16.89 -12.12
CA ILE A 356 -5.43 15.78 -11.29
C ILE A 356 -6.09 14.50 -11.78
N ASN A 357 -5.28 13.58 -12.27
CA ASN A 357 -5.78 12.31 -12.75
C ASN A 357 -6.09 11.39 -11.57
N ASN A 358 -7.37 11.29 -11.24
CA ASN A 358 -7.89 10.43 -10.16
C ASN A 358 -7.66 8.93 -10.41
N GLY A 359 -7.36 8.52 -11.64
CA GLY A 359 -6.96 7.16 -11.95
C GLY A 359 -5.73 6.68 -11.17
N ILE A 360 -4.95 7.62 -10.59
CA ILE A 360 -3.80 7.28 -9.73
C ILE A 360 -4.29 6.65 -8.42
N LEU A 361 -5.24 7.29 -7.73
CA LEU A 361 -5.80 6.78 -6.47
C LEU A 361 -6.53 5.45 -6.71
N GLU A 362 -7.36 5.38 -7.75
CA GLU A 362 -8.06 4.15 -8.14
C GLU A 362 -7.09 3.01 -8.49
N GLY A 363 -6.03 3.30 -9.26
CA GLY A 363 -5.00 2.34 -9.62
C GLY A 363 -4.24 1.80 -8.41
N LEU A 364 -3.87 2.66 -7.46
CA LEU A 364 -3.23 2.25 -6.21
C LEU A 364 -4.19 1.44 -5.34
N ASN A 365 -5.44 1.88 -5.22
CA ASN A 365 -6.46 1.15 -4.46
C ASN A 365 -6.72 -0.24 -5.06
N SER A 366 -6.74 -0.36 -6.38
CA SER A 366 -6.86 -1.65 -7.08
C SER A 366 -5.69 -2.59 -6.76
N LYS A 367 -4.44 -2.11 -6.70
CA LYS A 367 -3.27 -2.90 -6.27
C LYS A 367 -3.41 -3.35 -4.81
N ILE A 368 -3.83 -2.46 -3.91
CA ILE A 368 -4.07 -2.76 -2.49
C ILE A 368 -5.15 -3.85 -2.34
N GLN A 369 -6.25 -3.73 -3.08
CA GLN A 369 -7.33 -4.72 -3.04
C GLN A 369 -6.88 -6.07 -3.62
N LEU A 370 -6.03 -6.08 -4.66
CA LEU A 370 -5.47 -7.31 -5.21
C LEU A 370 -4.56 -8.02 -4.19
N ALA A 371 -3.65 -7.30 -3.53
CA ALA A 371 -2.81 -7.83 -2.46
C ALA A 371 -3.65 -8.41 -1.31
N LYS A 372 -4.73 -7.71 -0.93
CA LYS A 372 -5.69 -8.19 0.08
C LYS A 372 -6.41 -9.47 -0.35
N LYS A 373 -6.87 -9.56 -1.60
CA LYS A 373 -7.54 -10.76 -2.14
C LYS A 373 -6.58 -11.96 -2.16
N ARG A 374 -5.35 -11.79 -2.63
CA ARG A 374 -4.31 -12.84 -2.68
C ARG A 374 -3.99 -13.40 -1.28
N ALA A 375 -3.93 -12.53 -0.28
CA ALA A 375 -3.70 -12.92 1.11
C ALA A 375 -4.95 -13.49 1.80
N ARG A 376 -6.13 -13.45 1.18
CA ARG A 376 -7.45 -13.77 1.78
C ARG A 376 -7.76 -12.89 2.99
N GLY A 377 -7.33 -11.62 2.94
CA GLY A 377 -7.50 -10.63 4.00
C GLY A 377 -6.35 -10.60 5.01
N TYR A 378 -6.36 -9.58 5.87
CA TYR A 378 -5.35 -9.36 6.92
C TYR A 378 -6.04 -9.32 8.29
N ARG A 379 -5.53 -10.11 9.23
CA ARG A 379 -6.00 -10.08 10.64
C ARG A 379 -5.30 -8.99 11.43
N ASN A 380 -4.02 -8.73 11.13
CA ASN A 380 -3.19 -7.73 11.77
C ASN A 380 -3.09 -6.50 10.86
N ILE A 381 -3.41 -5.33 11.41
CA ILE A 381 -3.41 -4.05 10.68
C ILE A 381 -2.00 -3.64 10.24
N ASP A 382 -0.98 -3.87 11.07
CA ASP A 382 0.40 -3.52 10.73
C ASP A 382 0.91 -4.35 9.55
N ASN A 383 0.50 -5.62 9.46
CA ASN A 383 0.81 -6.45 8.30
C ASN A 383 0.21 -5.89 7.01
N PHE A 384 -1.01 -5.34 7.11
CA PHE A 384 -1.67 -4.71 5.96
C PHE A 384 -1.01 -3.40 5.57
N ILE A 385 -0.70 -2.54 6.55
CA ILE A 385 0.01 -1.27 6.32
C ILE A 385 1.37 -1.52 5.66
N ASN A 386 2.16 -2.45 6.21
CA ASN A 386 3.46 -2.80 5.60
C ASN A 386 3.31 -3.36 4.19
N MET A 387 2.24 -4.14 3.91
CA MET A 387 1.98 -4.61 2.55
C MET A 387 1.59 -3.47 1.60
N ILE A 388 0.87 -2.46 2.07
CA ILE A 388 0.57 -1.26 1.26
C ILE A 388 1.87 -0.52 0.91
N TYR A 389 2.75 -0.28 1.87
CA TYR A 389 4.05 0.33 1.61
C TYR A 389 4.88 -0.49 0.62
N PHE A 390 4.91 -1.80 0.79
CA PHE A 390 5.65 -2.70 -0.09
C PHE A 390 5.14 -2.67 -1.53
N THR A 391 3.83 -2.73 -1.73
CA THR A 391 3.22 -2.81 -3.08
C THR A 391 3.04 -1.46 -3.76
N CYS A 392 2.86 -0.39 -3.00
CA CYS A 392 2.47 0.93 -3.51
C CYS A 392 3.43 2.06 -3.12
N GLY A 393 4.40 1.82 -2.23
CA GLY A 393 5.32 2.84 -1.74
C GLY A 393 6.50 3.13 -2.67
N LYS A 394 6.78 2.26 -3.66
CA LYS A 394 7.99 2.34 -4.51
C LYS A 394 9.27 2.42 -3.68
N LEU A 395 9.31 1.69 -2.58
CA LEU A 395 10.45 1.66 -1.68
C LEU A 395 11.65 0.96 -2.33
N LYS A 396 12.84 1.44 -2.00
CA LYS A 396 14.11 0.77 -2.37
C LYS A 396 14.54 -0.12 -1.22
N PHE A 397 14.85 -1.37 -1.53
CA PHE A 397 15.28 -2.35 -0.53
C PHE A 397 16.78 -2.61 -0.67
N ASP A 398 17.52 -2.43 0.43
CA ASP A 398 18.94 -2.68 0.52
C ASP A 398 19.16 -4.01 1.27
N TYR A 399 18.74 -5.09 0.66
CA TYR A 399 19.08 -6.44 1.12
C TYR A 399 20.06 -7.07 0.13
N PRO A 400 20.97 -7.95 0.60
CA PRO A 400 21.96 -8.54 -0.28
C PRO A 400 21.26 -9.31 -1.39
N LEU A 401 21.35 -8.76 -2.60
CA LEU A 401 20.89 -9.43 -3.81
C LEU A 401 21.95 -10.48 -4.17
N TYR A 402 21.51 -11.59 -4.75
CA TYR A 402 22.43 -12.42 -5.50
C TYR A 402 23.05 -11.54 -6.58
N SER A 403 24.38 -11.33 -6.52
CA SER A 403 25.09 -10.67 -7.62
C SER A 403 24.82 -11.50 -8.87
N THR A 404 24.02 -10.92 -9.77
CA THR A 404 23.78 -11.47 -11.11
C THR A 404 25.04 -11.33 -11.94
#